data_f0e17cebf31ac3b99a0064bc871ef076
#
_entry.id   f0e17cebf31ac3b99a0064bc871ef076
#
_cell.length_a   1.000
_cell.length_b   1.000
_cell.length_c   1.000
_cell.angle_alpha   90.00
_cell.angle_beta   90.00
_cell.angle_gamma   90.00
#
_symmetry.space_group_name_H-M   'P 1'
#
loop_
_entity.id
_entity.type
_entity.pdbx_description
1 polymer ?
#
loop_
_entity_poly.entity_id
_entity_poly.type
_entity_poly.pdbx_seq_one_letter_code
_entity_poly.pdbx_strand_id
1 'polypeptide(L)'
;MREVTVLIGELSRATGVPARLLRYYEEQGLLVPHRDSNGYRSYPAAAPDRVARIRELLDAGLPTRDIRELLPCATESGFQHCDHSRQVVSDGLDRLDDQIAELTQRRVLLARHRDAVLAAPYAPNPGVAEAS
;
A
#
# COMPACT_ATOMS: atom_id res chain seq x y z
N MET A 1 -12.69 34.19 -2.95
CA MET A 1 -11.59 33.46 -3.53
C MET A 1 -12.10 32.12 -4.10
N ARG A 2 -11.77 31.86 -5.34
CA ARG A 2 -12.12 30.55 -5.92
C ARG A 2 -11.15 29.53 -5.40
N GLU A 3 -11.66 28.41 -4.88
CA GLU A 3 -10.82 27.27 -4.58
C GLU A 3 -10.23 26.71 -5.88
N VAL A 4 -8.94 26.46 -5.87
CA VAL A 4 -8.28 25.78 -6.99
C VAL A 4 -8.65 24.32 -6.90
N THR A 5 -9.27 23.79 -7.95
CA THR A 5 -9.65 22.38 -8.04
C THR A 5 -8.98 21.71 -9.22
N VAL A 6 -8.87 20.39 -9.15
CA VAL A 6 -8.24 19.56 -10.18
C VAL A 6 -9.25 18.53 -10.64
N LEU A 7 -9.34 18.32 -11.93
CA LEU A 7 -10.17 17.24 -12.49
C LEU A 7 -9.45 15.90 -12.36
N ILE A 8 -10.21 14.80 -12.41
CA ILE A 8 -9.64 13.45 -12.22
C ILE A 8 -8.51 13.14 -13.23
N GLY A 9 -8.64 13.58 -14.48
CA GLY A 9 -7.60 13.39 -15.49
C GLY A 9 -6.32 14.16 -15.16
N GLU A 10 -6.47 15.37 -14.62
CA GLU A 10 -5.33 16.18 -14.20
C GLU A 10 -4.68 15.56 -12.96
N LEU A 11 -5.48 15.07 -12.02
CA LEU A 11 -4.99 14.40 -10.81
C LEU A 11 -4.22 13.14 -11.19
N SER A 12 -4.74 12.36 -12.13
CA SER A 12 -4.07 11.17 -12.65
C SER A 12 -2.70 11.52 -13.24
N ARG A 13 -2.63 12.56 -14.05
CA ARG A 13 -1.37 12.98 -14.66
C ARG A 13 -0.38 13.50 -13.62
N ALA A 14 -0.85 14.28 -12.66
CA ALA A 14 0.00 14.86 -11.61
C ALA A 14 0.58 13.80 -10.67
N THR A 15 -0.15 12.73 -10.42
CA THR A 15 0.25 11.69 -9.44
C THR A 15 0.83 10.44 -10.10
N GLY A 16 0.61 10.24 -11.39
CA GLY A 16 0.96 9.00 -12.06
C GLY A 16 0.05 7.84 -11.71
N VAL A 17 -1.05 8.10 -11.02
CA VAL A 17 -2.00 7.06 -10.59
C VAL A 17 -3.15 7.00 -11.59
N PRO A 18 -3.49 5.81 -12.13
CA PRO A 18 -4.61 5.70 -13.07
C PRO A 18 -5.92 6.17 -12.46
N ALA A 19 -6.78 6.77 -13.29
CA ALA A 19 -8.08 7.27 -12.85
C ALA A 19 -8.91 6.18 -12.16
N ARG A 20 -8.83 4.95 -12.64
CA ARG A 20 -9.52 3.80 -12.03
C ARG A 20 -9.12 3.60 -10.57
N LEU A 21 -7.83 3.73 -10.27
CA LEU A 21 -7.32 3.57 -8.92
C LEU A 21 -7.72 4.76 -8.04
N LEU A 22 -7.74 5.97 -8.60
CA LEU A 22 -8.23 7.16 -7.88
C LEU A 22 -9.70 6.99 -7.51
N ARG A 23 -10.53 6.43 -8.39
CA ARG A 23 -11.93 6.11 -8.07
C ARG A 23 -12.04 5.07 -6.96
N TYR A 24 -11.15 4.10 -6.96
CA TYR A 24 -11.08 3.11 -5.88
C TYR A 24 -10.76 3.77 -4.55
N TYR A 25 -9.80 4.70 -4.52
CA TYR A 25 -9.50 5.45 -3.30
C TYR A 25 -10.71 6.26 -2.82
N GLU A 26 -11.46 6.84 -3.74
CA GLU A 26 -12.68 7.56 -3.43
C GLU A 26 -13.73 6.61 -2.81
N GLU A 27 -13.93 5.43 -3.39
CA GLU A 27 -14.85 4.43 -2.86
C GLU A 27 -14.47 3.95 -1.46
N GLN A 28 -13.17 3.89 -1.18
CA GLN A 28 -12.66 3.50 0.13
C GLN A 28 -12.66 4.65 1.15
N GLY A 29 -13.15 5.83 0.76
CA GLY A 29 -13.19 6.98 1.66
C GLY A 29 -11.85 7.65 1.89
N LEU A 30 -10.85 7.37 1.05
CA LEU A 30 -9.51 7.95 1.15
C LEU A 30 -9.40 9.29 0.44
N LEU A 31 -10.22 9.50 -0.59
CA LEU A 31 -10.34 10.76 -1.32
C LEU A 31 -11.78 11.22 -1.30
N VAL A 32 -11.97 12.52 -1.12
CA VAL A 32 -13.31 13.13 -1.12
C VAL A 32 -13.36 14.13 -2.27
N PRO A 33 -14.11 13.82 -3.35
CA PRO A 33 -14.26 14.75 -4.45
C PRO A 33 -15.31 15.82 -4.13
N HIS A 34 -15.19 16.95 -4.79
CA HIS A 34 -16.27 17.92 -4.91
C HIS A 34 -17.00 17.64 -6.21
N ARG A 35 -18.33 17.71 -6.17
CA ARG A 35 -19.14 17.67 -7.39
C ARG A 35 -19.69 19.07 -7.61
N ASP A 36 -19.51 19.59 -8.82
CA ASP A 36 -20.09 20.88 -9.17
C ASP A 36 -21.57 20.72 -9.51
N SER A 37 -22.22 21.82 -9.85
CA SER A 37 -23.65 21.86 -10.19
C SER A 37 -23.98 21.00 -11.41
N ASN A 38 -23.00 20.67 -12.26
CA ASN A 38 -23.16 19.83 -13.45
C ASN A 38 -22.81 18.35 -13.18
N GLY A 39 -22.48 18.01 -11.94
CA GLY A 39 -22.12 16.64 -11.57
C GLY A 39 -20.70 16.22 -11.87
N TYR A 40 -19.86 17.11 -12.38
CA TYR A 40 -18.46 16.80 -12.64
C TYR A 40 -17.66 16.71 -11.35
N ARG A 41 -16.80 15.70 -11.28
CA ARG A 41 -15.90 15.49 -10.15
C ARG A 41 -14.70 16.43 -10.24
N SER A 42 -14.40 17.08 -9.14
CA SER A 42 -13.16 17.82 -8.98
C SER A 42 -12.58 17.54 -7.61
N TYR A 43 -11.31 17.79 -7.46
CA TYR A 43 -10.58 17.52 -6.22
C TYR A 43 -9.88 18.80 -5.76
N PRO A 44 -9.69 18.96 -4.43
CA PRO A 44 -8.92 20.09 -3.93
C PRO A 44 -7.50 20.14 -4.50
N ALA A 45 -6.90 21.31 -4.52
CA ALA A 45 -5.52 21.48 -4.99
C ALA A 45 -4.51 20.63 -4.20
N ALA A 46 -4.82 20.31 -2.95
CA ALA A 46 -3.98 19.46 -2.09
C ALA A 46 -4.13 17.96 -2.39
N ALA A 47 -5.02 17.55 -3.30
CA ALA A 47 -5.27 16.15 -3.59
C ALA A 47 -4.04 15.38 -4.07
N PRO A 48 -3.14 15.95 -4.91
CA PRO A 48 -1.92 15.21 -5.28
C PRO A 48 -1.08 14.80 -4.09
N ASP A 49 -0.91 15.67 -3.09
CA ASP A 49 -0.16 15.35 -1.88
C ASP A 49 -0.86 14.26 -1.06
N ARG A 50 -2.18 14.32 -1.00
CA ARG A 50 -2.97 13.29 -0.31
C ARG A 50 -2.84 11.94 -0.99
N VAL A 51 -2.88 11.89 -2.31
CA VAL A 51 -2.68 10.65 -3.08
C VAL A 51 -1.29 10.08 -2.83
N ALA A 52 -0.25 10.93 -2.83
CA ALA A 52 1.11 10.50 -2.53
C ALA A 52 1.20 9.88 -1.13
N ARG A 53 0.55 10.49 -0.15
CA ARG A 53 0.50 9.98 1.22
C ARG A 53 -0.21 8.63 1.30
N ILE A 54 -1.32 8.49 0.61
CA ILE A 54 -2.06 7.21 0.55
C ILE A 54 -1.16 6.11 0.00
N ARG A 55 -0.44 6.39 -1.08
CA ARG A 55 0.45 5.41 -1.71
C ARG A 55 1.60 5.01 -0.80
N GLU A 56 2.21 5.95 -0.10
CA GLU A 56 3.27 5.67 0.87
C GLU A 56 2.78 4.71 1.96
N LEU A 57 1.58 4.95 2.48
CA LEU A 57 1.02 4.12 3.54
C LEU A 57 0.64 2.72 3.03
N LEU A 58 0.11 2.63 1.81
CA LEU A 58 -0.15 1.33 1.17
C LEU A 58 1.14 0.55 0.96
N ASP A 59 2.18 1.22 0.48
CA ASP A 59 3.50 0.60 0.28
C ASP A 59 4.12 0.14 1.60
N ALA A 60 3.81 0.82 2.69
CA ALA A 60 4.22 0.42 4.04
C ALA A 60 3.39 -0.73 4.61
N GLY A 61 2.39 -1.22 3.87
CA GLY A 61 1.62 -2.39 4.27
C GLY A 61 0.39 -2.11 5.11
N LEU A 62 -0.02 -0.84 5.24
CA LEU A 62 -1.25 -0.53 5.97
C LEU A 62 -2.49 -0.84 5.12
N PRO A 63 -3.50 -1.50 5.68
CA PRO A 63 -4.77 -1.68 4.96
C PRO A 63 -5.52 -0.35 4.84
N THR A 64 -6.43 -0.29 3.87
CA THR A 64 -7.17 0.94 3.57
C THR A 64 -7.95 1.48 4.76
N ARG A 65 -8.48 0.60 5.62
CA ARG A 65 -9.20 1.04 6.82
C ARG A 65 -8.29 1.80 7.79
N ASP A 66 -7.04 1.35 7.95
CA ASP A 66 -6.06 1.99 8.84
C ASP A 66 -5.62 3.34 8.24
N ILE A 67 -5.43 3.38 6.93
CA ILE A 67 -5.10 4.62 6.22
C ILE A 67 -6.23 5.63 6.41
N ARG A 68 -7.49 5.20 6.29
CA ARG A 68 -8.65 6.06 6.50
C ARG A 68 -8.66 6.67 7.89
N GLU A 69 -8.26 5.91 8.89
CA GLU A 69 -8.17 6.38 10.28
C GLU A 69 -7.03 7.37 10.49
N LEU A 70 -5.92 7.22 9.75
CA LEU A 70 -4.76 8.10 9.87
C LEU A 70 -4.92 9.42 9.12
N LEU A 71 -5.62 9.43 7.99
CA LEU A 71 -5.69 10.62 7.14
C LEU A 71 -6.19 11.87 7.84
N PRO A 72 -7.18 11.81 8.77
CA PRO A 72 -7.57 13.01 9.53
C PRO A 72 -6.45 13.61 10.38
N CYS A 73 -5.44 12.83 10.71
CA CYS A 73 -4.28 13.29 11.47
C CYS A 73 -3.13 13.77 10.59
N ALA A 74 -3.30 13.74 9.26
CA ALA A 74 -2.26 14.14 8.32
C ALA A 74 -2.03 15.65 8.37
N THR A 75 -0.76 16.05 8.38
CA THR A 75 -0.32 17.44 8.32
C THR A 75 0.60 17.61 7.12
N GLU A 76 0.98 18.83 6.81
CA GLU A 76 1.92 19.11 5.71
C GLU A 76 3.27 18.41 5.89
N SER A 77 3.72 18.26 7.14
CA SER A 77 5.02 17.68 7.45
C SER A 77 4.96 16.22 7.89
N GLY A 78 3.78 15.60 7.91
CA GLY A 78 3.62 14.21 8.35
C GLY A 78 2.27 13.98 9.00
N PHE A 79 2.29 13.42 10.19
CA PHE A 79 1.07 13.14 10.94
C PHE A 79 1.12 13.80 12.31
N GLN A 80 -0.04 14.24 12.78
CA GLN A 80 -0.18 14.74 14.13
C GLN A 80 0.06 13.61 15.12
N HIS A 81 0.89 13.87 16.12
CA HIS A 81 1.15 12.88 17.17
C HIS A 81 -0.02 12.85 18.15
N CYS A 82 -0.76 11.76 18.14
CA CYS A 82 -1.83 11.50 19.10
C CYS A 82 -1.80 9.99 19.43
N ASP A 83 -2.54 9.61 20.47
CA ASP A 83 -2.57 8.20 20.88
C ASP A 83 -3.11 7.30 19.77
N HIS A 84 -4.09 7.77 19.03
CA HIS A 84 -4.70 7.00 17.94
C HIS A 84 -3.73 6.78 16.78
N SER A 85 -3.07 7.83 16.29
CA SER A 85 -2.11 7.69 15.19
C SER A 85 -0.93 6.81 15.58
N ARG A 86 -0.45 6.98 16.82
CA ARG A 86 0.62 6.15 17.37
C ARG A 86 0.21 4.68 17.42
N GLN A 87 -1.02 4.40 17.85
CA GLN A 87 -1.51 3.02 17.96
C GLN A 87 -1.62 2.36 16.58
N VAL A 88 -2.17 3.05 15.59
CA VAL A 88 -2.31 2.51 14.22
C VAL A 88 -0.95 2.16 13.64
N VAL A 89 0.02 3.06 13.77
CA VAL A 89 1.38 2.83 13.23
C VAL A 89 2.08 1.71 13.99
N SER A 90 1.98 1.71 15.33
CA SER A 90 2.59 0.68 16.17
C SER A 90 2.04 -0.70 15.86
N ASP A 91 0.73 -0.84 15.71
CA ASP A 91 0.10 -2.11 15.35
C ASP A 91 0.56 -2.58 13.96
N GLY A 92 0.71 -1.65 13.03
CA GLY A 92 1.25 -1.95 11.70
C GLY A 92 2.67 -2.50 11.75
N LEU A 93 3.52 -1.89 12.57
CA LEU A 93 4.89 -2.37 12.79
C LEU A 93 4.91 -3.76 13.43
N ASP A 94 4.06 -4.00 14.41
CA ASP A 94 3.97 -5.31 15.07
C ASP A 94 3.59 -6.40 14.07
N ARG A 95 2.64 -6.12 13.18
CA ARG A 95 2.26 -7.07 12.13
C ARG A 95 3.43 -7.36 11.18
N LEU A 96 4.20 -6.35 10.81
CA LEU A 96 5.38 -6.53 9.96
C LEU A 96 6.47 -7.34 10.67
N ASP A 97 6.68 -7.09 11.96
CA ASP A 97 7.63 -7.85 12.75
C ASP A 97 7.25 -9.33 12.80
N ASP A 98 5.96 -9.63 12.98
CA ASP A 98 5.45 -11.00 12.95
C ASP A 98 5.66 -11.64 11.59
N GLN A 99 5.42 -10.92 10.51
CA GLN A 99 5.65 -11.41 9.14
C GLN A 99 7.14 -11.68 8.89
N ILE A 100 8.01 -10.81 9.35
CA ILE A 100 9.46 -11.00 9.23
C ILE A 100 9.89 -12.25 9.98
N ALA A 101 9.40 -12.44 11.21
CA ALA A 101 9.72 -13.61 12.01
C ALA A 101 9.26 -14.90 11.33
N GLU A 102 8.04 -14.90 10.77
CA GLU A 102 7.50 -16.04 10.05
C GLU A 102 8.32 -16.36 8.79
N LEU A 103 8.65 -15.35 8.00
CA LEU A 103 9.46 -15.51 6.79
C LEU A 103 10.87 -15.97 7.13
N THR A 104 11.45 -15.46 8.21
CA THR A 104 12.77 -15.89 8.69
C THR A 104 12.76 -17.38 9.04
N GLN A 105 11.72 -17.83 9.74
CA GLN A 105 11.57 -19.23 10.08
C GLN A 105 11.44 -20.12 8.84
N ARG A 106 10.62 -19.69 7.88
CA ARG A 106 10.47 -20.40 6.60
C ARG A 106 11.79 -20.49 5.86
N ARG A 107 12.55 -19.41 5.86
CA ARG A 107 13.86 -19.36 5.21
C ARG A 107 14.83 -20.36 5.85
N VAL A 108 14.86 -20.42 7.18
CA VAL A 108 15.72 -21.37 7.92
C VAL A 108 15.39 -22.82 7.53
N LEU A 109 14.09 -23.15 7.50
CA LEU A 109 13.65 -24.49 7.12
C LEU A 109 14.01 -24.83 5.69
N LEU A 110 13.78 -23.92 4.77
CA LEU A 110 14.09 -24.14 3.36
C LEU A 110 15.60 -24.25 3.12
N ALA A 111 16.41 -23.45 3.83
CA ALA A 111 17.86 -23.53 3.74
C ALA A 111 18.39 -24.89 4.20
N ARG A 112 17.79 -25.48 5.25
CA ARG A 112 18.14 -26.84 5.67
C ARG A 112 17.87 -27.87 4.58
N HIS A 113 16.74 -27.73 3.88
CA HIS A 113 16.43 -28.62 2.76
C HIS A 113 17.38 -28.42 1.59
N ARG A 114 17.76 -27.17 1.30
CA ARG A 114 18.76 -26.88 0.29
C ARG A 114 20.08 -27.59 0.61
N ASP A 115 20.53 -27.49 1.86
CA ASP A 115 21.79 -28.09 2.30
C ASP A 115 21.72 -29.62 2.18
N ALA A 116 20.58 -30.23 2.53
CA ALA A 116 20.37 -31.67 2.38
C ALA A 116 20.38 -32.09 0.91
N VAL A 117 19.74 -31.30 0.03
CA VAL A 117 19.73 -31.56 -1.41
C VAL A 117 21.13 -31.51 -1.99
N LEU A 118 21.91 -30.48 -1.61
CA LEU A 118 23.27 -30.31 -2.12
C LEU A 118 24.25 -31.36 -1.58
N ALA A 119 23.99 -31.93 -0.40
CA ALA A 119 24.78 -32.99 0.17
C ALA A 119 24.45 -34.36 -0.43
N ALA A 120 23.30 -34.51 -1.08
CA ALA A 120 22.90 -35.77 -1.71
C ALA A 120 23.68 -35.99 -3.00
N PRO A 121 23.89 -37.28 -3.43
CA PRO A 121 24.51 -37.55 -4.72
C PRO A 121 23.70 -36.93 -5.86
N TYR A 122 24.41 -36.38 -6.85
CA TYR A 122 23.74 -35.80 -8.02
C TYR A 122 22.98 -36.91 -8.79
N ALA A 123 21.75 -36.57 -9.13
CA ALA A 123 20.92 -37.39 -10.00
C ALA A 123 20.24 -36.47 -11.03
N PRO A 124 20.12 -36.91 -12.30
CA PRO A 124 19.36 -36.13 -13.27
C PRO A 124 17.88 -36.02 -12.83
N ASN A 125 17.17 -35.00 -13.31
CA ASN A 125 15.81 -34.73 -12.91
C ASN A 125 14.90 -35.95 -13.19
N PRO A 126 14.38 -36.63 -12.17
CA PRO A 126 13.60 -37.85 -12.36
C PRO A 126 12.26 -37.63 -13.06
N GLY A 127 11.69 -36.41 -12.93
CA GLY A 127 10.41 -36.10 -13.57
C GLY A 127 10.46 -36.03 -15.09
N VAL A 128 11.64 -35.82 -15.66
CA VAL A 128 11.82 -35.76 -17.12
C VAL A 128 12.11 -37.14 -17.71
N ALA A 129 12.76 -38.01 -16.94
CA ALA A 129 13.15 -39.37 -17.40
C ALA A 129 11.94 -40.28 -17.59
N GLU A 130 10.85 -40.05 -16.93
CA GLU A 130 9.66 -40.87 -16.98
C GLU A 130 8.71 -40.52 -18.12
N ALA A 131 9.02 -39.49 -18.90
CA ALA A 131 8.17 -39.04 -20.01
C ALA A 131 8.34 -39.88 -21.29
N SER A 132 9.13 -40.92 -21.26
CA SER A 132 9.32 -41.83 -22.41
C SER A 132 8.23 -42.88 -22.51
#